data_f325b9d296ad9d1d1346d143443b097e
#
_entry.id   f325b9d296ad9d1d1346d143443b097e
#
_cell.length_a   1.000
_cell.length_b   1.000
_cell.length_c   1.000
_cell.angle_alpha   90.00
_cell.angle_beta   90.00
_cell.angle_gamma   90.00
#
_symmetry.space_group_name_H-M   'P 1'
#
loop_
_entity.id
_entity.type
_entity.pdbx_description
1 polymer ?
#
loop_
_entity_poly.entity_id
_entity_poly.type
_entity_poly.pdbx_seq_one_letter_code
_entity_poly.pdbx_strand_id
1 'polypeptide(L)'
;MLEELKQKVYEANMQLKEYELVVLTWGNVSAVDRKKGLFVIKPSGVPYDKMTADDMVVMSLTGEKIEGKLNPSSDTPTHLELYNRFPEIGGIAHTHSSWACAWAQAGRDVPAYGTTHADFANGAVPCARGLTEVEVNGEYELNTGKVIAEELESRGISPLERPAVLVHRHGPFTWGKDPFKAVENALILEEVCKMASRTERIAAFDKDSDIGIEEYLLEKHYQRKHGKNAYYGQSEEN
;
A
#
# COMPACT_ATOMS: atom_id res chain seq x y z
N MET A 1 -0.29 10.21 24.05
CA MET A 1 -0.96 11.32 23.30
C MET A 1 -1.95 10.81 22.24
N LEU A 2 -1.63 9.75 21.52
CA LEU A 2 -2.47 9.13 20.48
C LEU A 2 -2.70 7.63 20.80
N GLU A 3 -3.07 7.31 22.03
CA GLU A 3 -3.13 5.91 22.50
C GLU A 3 -4.05 5.04 21.63
N GLU A 4 -5.23 5.55 21.26
CA GLU A 4 -6.14 4.82 20.38
C GLU A 4 -5.54 4.61 18.98
N LEU A 5 -4.84 5.60 18.41
CA LEU A 5 -4.19 5.47 17.11
C LEU A 5 -2.98 4.53 17.17
N LYS A 6 -2.19 4.57 18.27
CA LYS A 6 -1.09 3.63 18.51
C LYS A 6 -1.62 2.20 18.56
N GLN A 7 -2.73 1.97 19.25
CA GLN A 7 -3.37 0.66 19.33
C GLN A 7 -3.81 0.18 17.93
N LYS A 8 -4.50 1.02 17.15
CA LYS A 8 -4.91 0.69 15.78
C LYS A 8 -3.73 0.37 14.86
N VAL A 9 -2.65 1.16 14.94
CA VAL A 9 -1.44 0.93 14.13
C VAL A 9 -0.75 -0.35 14.55
N TYR A 10 -0.67 -0.64 15.85
CA TYR A 10 -0.15 -1.91 16.35
C TYR A 10 -0.97 -3.10 15.82
N GLU A 11 -2.29 -3.08 15.98
CA GLU A 11 -3.19 -4.13 15.50
C GLU A 11 -3.07 -4.34 13.98
N ALA A 12 -3.02 -3.27 13.21
CA ALA A 12 -2.82 -3.34 11.76
C ALA A 12 -1.46 -3.96 11.38
N ASN A 13 -0.39 -3.63 12.12
CA ASN A 13 0.90 -4.29 11.92
C ASN A 13 0.83 -5.79 12.25
N MET A 14 0.10 -6.18 13.30
CA MET A 14 -0.10 -7.60 13.63
C MET A 14 -0.88 -8.35 12.57
N GLN A 15 -1.85 -7.70 11.89
CA GLN A 15 -2.55 -8.29 10.75
C GLN A 15 -1.62 -8.58 9.57
N LEU A 16 -0.58 -7.78 9.31
CA LEU A 16 0.42 -8.11 8.28
C LEU A 16 1.07 -9.48 8.55
N LYS A 17 1.36 -9.78 9.83
CA LYS A 17 1.90 -11.08 10.23
C LYS A 17 0.86 -12.19 10.11
N GLU A 18 -0.36 -11.95 10.56
CA GLU A 18 -1.48 -12.90 10.48
C GLU A 18 -1.78 -13.30 9.04
N TYR A 19 -1.72 -12.34 8.11
CA TYR A 19 -1.93 -12.56 6.67
C TYR A 19 -0.69 -13.07 5.92
N GLU A 20 0.41 -13.35 6.64
CA GLU A 20 1.66 -13.85 6.06
C GLU A 20 2.28 -12.91 4.99
N LEU A 21 2.03 -11.61 5.11
CA LEU A 21 2.55 -10.60 4.19
C LEU A 21 3.94 -10.09 4.55
N VAL A 22 4.47 -10.49 5.72
CA VAL A 22 5.76 -10.05 6.23
C VAL A 22 6.57 -11.21 6.77
N VAL A 23 7.90 -11.07 6.68
CA VAL A 23 8.88 -12.03 7.20
C VAL A 23 9.77 -11.32 8.21
N LEU A 24 10.04 -11.94 9.36
CA LEU A 24 10.89 -11.38 10.43
C LEU A 24 10.38 -10.01 10.91
N THR A 25 11.16 -8.95 10.67
CA THR A 25 10.84 -7.56 11.09
C THR A 25 10.44 -6.67 9.91
N TRP A 26 10.39 -7.25 8.69
CA TRP A 26 10.11 -6.49 7.47
C TRP A 26 8.69 -5.94 7.45
N GLY A 27 8.52 -4.90 6.65
CA GLY A 27 7.23 -4.25 6.51
C GLY A 27 6.82 -3.40 7.71
N ASN A 28 5.86 -2.56 7.48
CA ASN A 28 5.31 -1.66 8.49
C ASN A 28 3.97 -1.09 8.06
N VAL A 29 3.23 -0.59 9.04
CA VAL A 29 1.99 0.16 8.85
C VAL A 29 2.10 1.46 9.63
N SER A 30 1.50 2.51 9.08
CA SER A 30 1.29 3.78 9.77
C SER A 30 -0.13 4.30 9.61
N ALA A 31 -0.52 5.27 10.42
CA ALA A 31 -1.78 5.99 10.28
C ALA A 31 -1.64 7.44 10.75
N VAL A 32 -2.38 8.35 10.10
CA VAL A 32 -2.31 9.79 10.33
C VAL A 32 -3.53 10.32 11.07
N ASP A 33 -3.30 11.19 12.06
CA ASP A 33 -4.29 12.09 12.64
C ASP A 33 -4.06 13.50 12.06
N ARG A 34 -4.77 13.83 11.00
CA ARG A 34 -4.61 15.12 10.32
C ARG A 34 -5.04 16.31 11.15
N LYS A 35 -5.97 16.13 12.10
CA LYS A 35 -6.41 17.22 12.97
C LYS A 35 -5.30 17.66 13.92
N LYS A 36 -4.45 16.70 14.32
CA LYS A 36 -3.30 16.96 15.19
C LYS A 36 -2.01 17.23 14.42
N GLY A 37 -1.98 16.99 13.10
CA GLY A 37 -0.76 17.08 12.31
C GLY A 37 0.29 16.01 12.66
N LEU A 38 -0.16 14.84 13.12
CA LEU A 38 0.67 13.75 13.61
C LEU A 38 0.34 12.44 12.92
N PHE A 39 1.30 11.52 12.84
CA PHE A 39 1.07 10.14 12.44
C PHE A 39 1.81 9.17 13.37
N VAL A 40 1.33 7.94 13.39
CA VAL A 40 1.92 6.85 14.18
C VAL A 40 2.46 5.81 13.23
N ILE A 41 3.65 5.28 13.51
CA ILE A 41 4.32 4.27 12.69
C ILE A 41 4.99 3.20 13.56
N LYS A 42 5.13 1.99 12.99
CA LYS A 42 5.87 0.88 13.58
C LYS A 42 7.32 1.27 13.88
N PRO A 43 7.89 0.85 15.03
CA PRO A 43 9.31 0.99 15.30
C PRO A 43 10.18 0.13 14.38
N SER A 44 11.40 0.61 14.08
CA SER A 44 12.39 -0.08 13.26
C SER A 44 12.91 -1.34 13.94
N GLY A 45 12.98 -2.45 13.20
CA GLY A 45 13.68 -3.67 13.61
C GLY A 45 13.09 -4.44 14.80
N VAL A 46 11.90 -4.07 15.29
CA VAL A 46 11.25 -4.78 16.40
C VAL A 46 10.48 -6.00 15.85
N PRO A 47 10.75 -7.21 16.38
CA PRO A 47 10.01 -8.41 16.01
C PRO A 47 8.52 -8.29 16.35
N TYR A 48 7.65 -8.77 15.47
CA TYR A 48 6.19 -8.67 15.64
C TYR A 48 5.68 -9.35 16.92
N ASP A 49 6.29 -10.45 17.33
CA ASP A 49 5.94 -11.19 18.56
C ASP A 49 6.38 -10.52 19.86
N LYS A 50 7.22 -9.49 19.79
CA LYS A 50 7.70 -8.72 20.95
C LYS A 50 7.18 -7.29 20.97
N MET A 51 6.53 -6.88 19.90
CA MET A 51 6.02 -5.53 19.73
C MET A 51 4.73 -5.32 20.53
N THR A 52 4.56 -4.14 21.07
CA THR A 52 3.35 -3.69 21.76
C THR A 52 2.86 -2.36 21.21
N ALA A 53 1.66 -1.94 21.56
CA ALA A 53 1.14 -0.63 21.16
C ALA A 53 1.98 0.53 21.73
N ASP A 54 2.60 0.35 22.90
CA ASP A 54 3.47 1.37 23.54
C ASP A 54 4.76 1.60 22.77
N ASP A 55 5.19 0.64 21.94
CA ASP A 55 6.38 0.75 21.11
C ASP A 55 6.17 1.61 19.86
N MET A 56 4.91 1.89 19.50
CA MET A 56 4.58 2.71 18.34
C MET A 56 5.14 4.12 18.50
N VAL A 57 5.71 4.65 17.41
CA VAL A 57 6.37 5.95 17.38
C VAL A 57 5.45 7.00 16.78
N VAL A 58 5.33 8.15 17.46
CA VAL A 58 4.55 9.31 17.01
C VAL A 58 5.48 10.29 16.31
N MET A 59 5.16 10.64 15.09
CA MET A 59 5.86 11.59 14.24
C MET A 59 4.96 12.77 13.88
N SER A 60 5.54 13.95 13.70
CA SER A 60 4.81 15.09 13.12
C SER A 60 4.78 14.99 11.58
N LEU A 61 3.83 15.69 10.95
CA LEU A 61 3.81 15.88 9.48
C LEU A 61 4.91 16.84 8.99
N THR A 62 5.77 17.34 9.89
CA THR A 62 7.03 18.06 9.58
C THR A 62 8.27 17.18 9.70
N GLY A 63 8.10 15.88 10.06
CA GLY A 63 9.20 14.90 10.14
C GLY A 63 9.87 14.77 11.50
N GLU A 64 9.38 15.45 12.54
CA GLU A 64 9.95 15.39 13.88
C GLU A 64 9.38 14.21 14.69
N LYS A 65 10.22 13.52 15.45
CA LYS A 65 9.76 12.52 16.40
C LYS A 65 9.19 13.21 17.64
N ILE A 66 7.90 13.02 17.89
CA ILE A 66 7.16 13.67 19.00
C ILE A 66 7.10 12.77 20.22
N GLU A 67 6.86 11.46 20.05
CA GLU A 67 6.74 10.50 21.14
C GLU A 67 7.26 9.12 20.72
N GLY A 68 7.77 8.37 21.67
CA GLY A 68 8.27 7.01 21.49
C GLY A 68 9.73 6.87 21.94
N LYS A 69 10.06 5.74 22.57
CA LYS A 69 11.42 5.43 23.05
C LYS A 69 12.30 4.87 21.92
N LEU A 70 11.67 4.19 20.96
CA LEU A 70 12.35 3.50 19.88
C LEU A 70 12.55 4.42 18.65
N ASN A 71 13.39 4.00 17.72
CA ASN A 71 13.49 4.67 16.43
C ASN A 71 12.29 4.28 15.57
N PRO A 72 11.69 5.22 14.81
CA PRO A 72 10.64 4.89 13.87
C PRO A 72 11.18 4.00 12.74
N SER A 73 10.29 3.34 11.98
CA SER A 73 10.67 2.62 10.76
C SER A 73 11.55 3.48 9.85
N SER A 74 12.51 2.87 9.17
CA SER A 74 13.30 3.55 8.12
C SER A 74 12.42 4.15 7.03
N ASP A 75 11.27 3.54 6.73
CA ASP A 75 10.33 4.01 5.72
C ASP A 75 9.52 5.26 6.13
N THR A 76 9.76 5.79 7.32
CA THR A 76 9.07 6.99 7.82
C THR A 76 9.09 8.16 6.83
N PRO A 77 10.22 8.50 6.16
CA PRO A 77 10.23 9.59 5.18
C PRO A 77 9.36 9.29 3.95
N THR A 78 9.26 8.03 3.52
CA THR A 78 8.36 7.61 2.43
C THR A 78 6.89 7.85 2.82
N HIS A 79 6.48 7.38 4.01
CA HIS A 79 5.12 7.57 4.50
C HIS A 79 4.78 9.05 4.69
N LEU A 80 5.71 9.83 5.24
CA LEU A 80 5.55 11.26 5.43
C LEU A 80 5.32 12.00 4.10
N GLU A 81 6.13 11.71 3.07
CA GLU A 81 5.97 12.30 1.73
C GLU A 81 4.58 11.98 1.16
N LEU A 82 4.13 10.73 1.27
CA LEU A 82 2.81 10.33 0.78
C LEU A 82 1.66 10.99 1.56
N TYR A 83 1.77 11.12 2.88
CA TYR A 83 0.78 11.84 3.67
C TYR A 83 0.70 13.32 3.33
N ASN A 84 1.85 13.95 3.08
CA ASN A 84 1.89 15.38 2.72
C ASN A 84 1.38 15.62 1.29
N ARG A 85 1.63 14.67 0.37
CA ARG A 85 1.24 14.79 -1.03
C ARG A 85 -0.22 14.45 -1.27
N PHE A 86 -0.76 13.47 -0.55
CA PHE A 86 -2.10 12.92 -0.75
C PHE A 86 -2.93 12.99 0.55
N PRO A 87 -3.67 14.11 0.75
CA PRO A 87 -4.43 14.32 1.98
C PRO A 87 -5.55 13.30 2.22
N GLU A 88 -6.01 12.61 1.20
CA GLU A 88 -7.02 11.55 1.27
C GLU A 88 -6.52 10.23 1.89
N ILE A 89 -5.20 10.02 1.96
CA ILE A 89 -4.61 8.82 2.57
C ILE A 89 -4.66 8.94 4.09
N GLY A 90 -5.30 7.96 4.75
CA GLY A 90 -5.41 7.89 6.21
C GLY A 90 -4.51 6.84 6.86
N GLY A 91 -4.13 5.80 6.11
CA GLY A 91 -3.17 4.77 6.53
C GLY A 91 -2.35 4.27 5.36
N ILE A 92 -1.12 3.83 5.63
CA ILE A 92 -0.18 3.28 4.64
C ILE A 92 0.39 1.97 5.17
N ALA A 93 0.49 0.95 4.31
CA ALA A 93 1.21 -0.27 4.59
C ALA A 93 2.29 -0.48 3.52
N HIS A 94 3.48 -0.89 3.96
CA HIS A 94 4.57 -1.35 3.13
C HIS A 94 4.92 -2.78 3.48
N THR A 95 5.10 -3.62 2.46
CA THR A 95 5.48 -5.03 2.64
C THR A 95 6.54 -5.43 1.61
N HIS A 96 7.14 -6.60 1.85
CA HIS A 96 7.93 -7.31 0.85
C HIS A 96 7.26 -8.66 0.51
N SER A 97 5.94 -8.64 0.36
CA SER A 97 5.16 -9.83 0.02
C SER A 97 5.56 -10.38 -1.35
N SER A 98 5.60 -11.70 -1.47
CA SER A 98 6.38 -12.38 -2.51
C SER A 98 5.90 -12.13 -3.93
N TRP A 99 4.58 -12.13 -4.16
CA TRP A 99 4.04 -11.96 -5.51
C TRP A 99 4.08 -10.50 -5.96
N ALA A 100 3.75 -9.56 -5.06
CA ALA A 100 3.86 -8.14 -5.37
C ALA A 100 5.32 -7.73 -5.60
N CYS A 101 6.26 -8.23 -4.79
CA CYS A 101 7.69 -8.03 -5.01
C CYS A 101 8.19 -8.61 -6.33
N ALA A 102 7.68 -9.77 -6.77
CA ALA A 102 8.07 -10.34 -8.06
C ALA A 102 7.70 -9.40 -9.23
N TRP A 103 6.50 -8.81 -9.20
CA TRP A 103 6.07 -7.79 -10.17
C TRP A 103 6.93 -6.52 -10.08
N ALA A 104 7.20 -6.04 -8.85
CA ALA A 104 8.07 -4.90 -8.62
C ALA A 104 9.49 -5.13 -9.15
N GLN A 105 10.07 -6.32 -8.93
CA GLN A 105 11.40 -6.68 -9.45
C GLN A 105 11.42 -6.76 -10.98
N ALA A 106 10.31 -7.21 -11.58
CA ALA A 106 10.15 -7.24 -13.04
C ALA A 106 9.97 -5.84 -13.66
N GLY A 107 9.69 -4.81 -12.84
CA GLY A 107 9.45 -3.44 -13.30
C GLY A 107 8.18 -3.31 -14.15
N ARG A 108 7.14 -4.09 -13.83
CA ARG A 108 5.92 -4.15 -14.60
C ARG A 108 4.71 -3.75 -13.76
N ASP A 109 3.79 -3.01 -14.39
CA ASP A 109 2.44 -2.83 -13.85
C ASP A 109 1.74 -4.18 -13.70
N VAL A 110 0.84 -4.31 -12.72
CA VAL A 110 -0.03 -5.48 -12.57
C VAL A 110 -1.31 -5.24 -13.37
N PRO A 111 -1.51 -5.92 -14.50
CA PRO A 111 -2.69 -5.71 -15.33
C PRO A 111 -3.98 -6.20 -14.65
N ALA A 112 -5.09 -5.54 -14.95
CA ALA A 112 -6.40 -6.03 -14.57
C ALA A 112 -6.87 -7.12 -15.53
N TYR A 113 -6.81 -8.38 -15.11
CA TYR A 113 -7.24 -9.51 -15.93
C TYR A 113 -8.65 -10.01 -15.58
N GLY A 114 -9.16 -9.65 -14.43
CA GLY A 114 -10.45 -10.16 -14.00
C GLY A 114 -11.14 -9.32 -12.94
N THR A 115 -12.35 -9.73 -12.61
CA THR A 115 -13.26 -9.00 -11.74
C THR A 115 -12.76 -8.81 -10.31
N THR A 116 -11.93 -9.73 -9.79
CA THR A 116 -11.31 -9.58 -8.46
C THR A 116 -10.37 -8.38 -8.42
N HIS A 117 -9.58 -8.18 -9.48
CA HIS A 117 -8.75 -6.99 -9.62
C HIS A 117 -9.61 -5.73 -9.80
N ALA A 118 -10.66 -5.80 -10.63
CA ALA A 118 -11.58 -4.68 -10.86
C ALA A 118 -12.34 -4.24 -9.59
N ASP A 119 -12.64 -5.17 -8.69
CA ASP A 119 -13.18 -4.85 -7.37
C ASP A 119 -12.20 -4.14 -6.43
N PHE A 120 -10.91 -4.21 -6.73
CA PHE A 120 -9.82 -3.63 -5.94
C PHE A 120 -9.37 -2.27 -6.49
N ALA A 121 -9.13 -2.19 -7.79
CA ALA A 121 -8.51 -1.02 -8.42
C ALA A 121 -9.13 -0.73 -9.79
N ASN A 122 -9.32 0.56 -10.09
CA ASN A 122 -9.82 1.02 -11.39
C ASN A 122 -8.69 1.03 -12.44
N GLY A 123 -8.29 -0.16 -12.90
CA GLY A 123 -7.23 -0.39 -13.88
C GLY A 123 -5.98 -1.02 -13.30
N ALA A 124 -4.90 -1.05 -14.07
CA ALA A 124 -3.65 -1.67 -13.65
C ALA A 124 -3.05 -1.02 -12.39
N VAL A 125 -2.46 -1.82 -11.50
CA VAL A 125 -1.65 -1.28 -10.40
C VAL A 125 -0.30 -0.85 -10.98
N PRO A 126 0.08 0.44 -10.83
CA PRO A 126 1.30 0.95 -11.45
C PRO A 126 2.56 0.44 -10.78
N CYS A 127 3.63 0.32 -11.57
CA CYS A 127 4.98 0.10 -11.07
C CYS A 127 5.80 1.36 -11.33
N ALA A 128 6.06 2.12 -10.27
CA ALA A 128 6.92 3.30 -10.34
C ALA A 128 8.34 2.93 -10.78
N ARG A 129 9.03 3.84 -11.43
CA ARG A 129 10.41 3.67 -11.87
C ARG A 129 11.35 3.28 -10.72
N GLY A 130 12.46 2.67 -11.04
CA GLY A 130 13.57 2.52 -10.08
C GLY A 130 14.18 3.86 -9.71
N LEU A 131 14.74 3.93 -8.50
CA LEU A 131 15.53 5.07 -8.06
C LEU A 131 16.85 5.15 -8.82
N THR A 132 17.30 6.36 -9.13
CA THR A 132 18.62 6.62 -9.70
C THR A 132 19.71 6.45 -8.65
N GLU A 133 20.96 6.33 -9.08
CA GLU A 133 22.12 6.24 -8.17
C GLU A 133 22.21 7.45 -7.22
N VAL A 134 21.89 8.63 -7.69
CA VAL A 134 21.89 9.87 -6.87
C VAL A 134 20.78 9.81 -5.81
N GLU A 135 19.61 9.33 -6.16
CA GLU A 135 18.49 9.17 -5.22
C GLU A 135 18.77 8.11 -4.16
N VAL A 136 19.43 7.00 -4.55
CA VAL A 136 19.81 5.92 -3.63
C VAL A 136 20.90 6.36 -2.66
N ASN A 137 21.91 7.10 -3.14
CA ASN A 137 23.02 7.60 -2.31
C ASN A 137 22.64 8.85 -1.50
N GLY A 138 21.48 9.45 -1.76
CA GLY A 138 20.93 10.60 -1.03
C GLY A 138 19.94 10.17 0.05
N GLU A 139 18.76 10.79 0.06
CA GLU A 139 17.67 10.49 1.00
C GLU A 139 16.79 9.38 0.43
N TYR A 140 17.28 8.15 0.49
CA TYR A 140 16.70 6.98 -0.19
C TYR A 140 15.20 6.81 0.06
N GLU A 141 14.77 6.82 1.33
CA GLU A 141 13.36 6.60 1.69
C GLU A 141 12.48 7.80 1.30
N LEU A 142 12.97 9.03 1.42
CA LEU A 142 12.26 10.21 0.94
C LEU A 142 12.12 10.18 -0.58
N ASN A 143 13.17 9.81 -1.29
CA ASN A 143 13.15 9.69 -2.75
C ASN A 143 12.24 8.55 -3.21
N THR A 144 12.11 7.47 -2.43
CA THR A 144 11.10 6.43 -2.66
C THR A 144 9.69 7.02 -2.63
N GLY A 145 9.37 7.84 -1.62
CA GLY A 145 8.09 8.53 -1.55
C GLY A 145 7.83 9.46 -2.74
N LYS A 146 8.85 10.22 -3.15
CA LYS A 146 8.77 11.12 -4.32
C LYS A 146 8.52 10.36 -5.62
N VAL A 147 9.23 9.25 -5.85
CA VAL A 147 9.05 8.41 -7.04
C VAL A 147 7.66 7.82 -7.11
N ILE A 148 7.08 7.41 -5.97
CA ILE A 148 5.68 6.98 -5.89
C ILE A 148 4.73 8.11 -6.27
N ALA A 149 4.93 9.31 -5.70
CA ALA A 149 4.09 10.46 -5.98
C ALA A 149 4.17 10.88 -7.46
N GLU A 150 5.39 10.94 -8.02
CA GLU A 150 5.62 11.21 -9.44
C GLU A 150 4.87 10.23 -10.35
N GLU A 151 4.86 8.96 -10.01
CA GLU A 151 4.17 7.92 -10.80
C GLU A 151 2.67 8.15 -10.83
N LEU A 152 2.06 8.39 -9.68
CA LEU A 152 0.61 8.64 -9.58
C LEU A 152 0.21 9.93 -10.30
N GLU A 153 0.95 11.02 -10.06
CA GLU A 153 0.65 12.34 -10.63
C GLU A 153 0.85 12.38 -12.14
N SER A 154 1.96 11.82 -12.65
CA SER A 154 2.25 11.81 -14.08
C SER A 154 1.25 11.03 -14.92
N ARG A 155 0.64 10.00 -14.34
CA ARG A 155 -0.42 9.21 -14.96
C ARG A 155 -1.82 9.72 -14.65
N GLY A 156 -1.98 10.77 -13.83
CA GLY A 156 -3.29 11.27 -13.38
C GLY A 156 -4.07 10.25 -12.56
N ILE A 157 -3.37 9.42 -11.79
CA ILE A 157 -3.97 8.34 -10.98
C ILE A 157 -4.39 8.89 -9.62
N SER A 158 -5.68 8.74 -9.30
CA SER A 158 -6.17 9.00 -7.95
C SER A 158 -5.76 7.89 -6.98
N PRO A 159 -5.16 8.19 -5.81
CA PRO A 159 -4.90 7.18 -4.79
C PRO A 159 -6.14 6.46 -4.28
N LEU A 160 -7.32 7.10 -4.36
CA LEU A 160 -8.59 6.47 -3.97
C LEU A 160 -9.04 5.40 -4.98
N GLU A 161 -8.69 5.57 -6.27
CA GLU A 161 -9.04 4.63 -7.33
C GLU A 161 -8.03 3.49 -7.47
N ARG A 162 -6.78 3.76 -7.12
CA ARG A 162 -5.68 2.76 -7.12
C ARG A 162 -4.96 2.81 -5.80
N PRO A 163 -5.40 1.97 -4.84
CA PRO A 163 -4.91 2.02 -3.47
C PRO A 163 -3.55 1.31 -3.29
N ALA A 164 -2.77 1.20 -4.34
CA ALA A 164 -1.49 0.51 -4.36
C ALA A 164 -0.55 1.03 -5.45
N VAL A 165 0.74 0.89 -5.21
CA VAL A 165 1.82 1.09 -6.17
C VAL A 165 2.94 0.08 -5.89
N LEU A 166 3.61 -0.36 -6.94
CA LEU A 166 4.88 -1.08 -6.83
C LEU A 166 6.02 -0.09 -7.06
N VAL A 167 7.12 -0.26 -6.35
CA VAL A 167 8.38 0.46 -6.64
C VAL A 167 9.36 -0.53 -7.27
N HIS A 168 9.84 -0.24 -8.46
CA HIS A 168 10.74 -1.12 -9.21
C HIS A 168 11.95 -1.54 -8.37
N ARG A 169 12.16 -2.86 -8.25
CA ARG A 169 13.23 -3.53 -7.48
C ARG A 169 13.14 -3.35 -5.96
N HIS A 170 12.01 -2.84 -5.45
CA HIS A 170 11.80 -2.69 -4.03
C HIS A 170 10.61 -3.54 -3.57
N GLY A 171 9.40 -2.99 -3.65
CA GLY A 171 8.20 -3.69 -3.18
C GLY A 171 6.95 -2.82 -3.26
N PRO A 172 5.82 -3.31 -2.73
CA PRO A 172 4.56 -2.61 -2.74
C PRO A 172 4.42 -1.61 -1.60
N PHE A 173 3.72 -0.52 -1.89
CA PHE A 173 3.08 0.37 -0.93
C PHE A 173 1.59 0.38 -1.20
N THR A 174 0.80 0.27 -0.14
CA THR A 174 -0.67 0.32 -0.21
C THR A 174 -1.21 1.31 0.80
N TRP A 175 -2.39 1.83 0.56
CA TRP A 175 -3.00 2.82 1.43
C TRP A 175 -4.51 2.65 1.50
N GLY A 176 -5.13 3.38 2.44
CA GLY A 176 -6.56 3.42 2.63
C GLY A 176 -6.98 4.57 3.55
N LYS A 177 -8.27 4.64 3.85
CA LYS A 177 -8.84 5.63 4.78
C LYS A 177 -8.33 5.50 6.22
N ASP A 178 -7.80 4.33 6.57
CA ASP A 178 -7.28 3.97 7.89
C ASP A 178 -6.22 2.85 7.74
N PRO A 179 -5.49 2.48 8.81
CA PRO A 179 -4.42 1.48 8.74
C PRO A 179 -4.93 0.08 8.39
N PHE A 180 -6.13 -0.30 8.81
CA PHE A 180 -6.72 -1.61 8.51
C PHE A 180 -7.04 -1.74 7.02
N LYS A 181 -7.60 -0.67 6.42
CA LYS A 181 -7.86 -0.65 4.98
C LYS A 181 -6.57 -0.69 4.16
N ALA A 182 -5.49 -0.08 4.63
CA ALA A 182 -4.18 -0.18 3.98
C ALA A 182 -3.66 -1.64 3.98
N VAL A 183 -3.82 -2.36 5.09
CA VAL A 183 -3.45 -3.79 5.22
C VAL A 183 -4.35 -4.69 4.38
N GLU A 184 -5.67 -4.47 4.40
CA GLU A 184 -6.60 -5.20 3.53
C GLU A 184 -6.21 -5.04 2.06
N ASN A 185 -5.86 -3.82 1.64
CA ASN A 185 -5.41 -3.54 0.29
C ASN A 185 -4.07 -4.24 -0.03
N ALA A 186 -3.17 -4.39 0.95
CA ALA A 186 -1.93 -5.16 0.77
C ALA A 186 -2.22 -6.66 0.56
N LEU A 187 -3.15 -7.24 1.30
CA LEU A 187 -3.59 -8.62 1.13
C LEU A 187 -4.22 -8.85 -0.25
N ILE A 188 -5.12 -7.95 -0.66
CA ILE A 188 -5.76 -8.05 -1.98
C ILE A 188 -4.71 -7.90 -3.09
N LEU A 189 -3.78 -6.95 -2.97
CA LEU A 189 -2.70 -6.76 -3.93
C LEU A 189 -1.87 -8.03 -4.11
N GLU A 190 -1.47 -8.68 -3.01
CA GLU A 190 -0.70 -9.94 -3.07
C GLU A 190 -1.46 -11.02 -3.84
N GLU A 191 -2.77 -11.18 -3.58
CA GLU A 191 -3.58 -12.18 -4.27
C GLU A 191 -3.82 -11.82 -5.76
N VAL A 192 -4.04 -10.56 -6.11
CA VAL A 192 -4.20 -10.18 -7.54
C VAL A 192 -2.88 -10.29 -8.30
N CYS A 193 -1.73 -10.00 -7.68
CA CYS A 193 -0.41 -10.23 -8.25
C CYS A 193 -0.17 -11.73 -8.55
N LYS A 194 -0.54 -12.58 -7.62
CA LYS A 194 -0.46 -14.04 -7.75
C LYS A 194 -1.36 -14.57 -8.86
N MET A 195 -2.62 -14.09 -8.92
CA MET A 195 -3.55 -14.44 -9.99
C MET A 195 -3.04 -13.98 -11.34
N ALA A 196 -2.60 -12.73 -11.47
CA ALA A 196 -2.05 -12.17 -12.70
C ALA A 196 -0.86 -12.98 -13.23
N SER A 197 0.09 -13.34 -12.34
CA SER A 197 1.24 -14.18 -12.71
C SER A 197 0.82 -15.56 -13.26
N ARG A 198 -0.21 -16.16 -12.67
CA ARG A 198 -0.73 -17.45 -13.13
C ARG A 198 -1.49 -17.33 -14.44
N THR A 199 -2.27 -16.28 -14.61
CA THR A 199 -3.00 -15.97 -15.84
C THR A 199 -2.02 -15.82 -17.02
N GLU A 200 -0.96 -15.01 -16.86
CA GLU A 200 0.06 -14.84 -17.90
C GLU A 200 0.75 -16.18 -18.24
N ARG A 201 1.04 -16.99 -17.22
CA ARG A 201 1.66 -18.30 -17.43
C ARG A 201 0.75 -19.26 -18.21
N ILE A 202 -0.55 -19.27 -17.92
CA ILE A 202 -1.54 -20.09 -18.63
C ILE A 202 -1.68 -19.60 -20.06
N ALA A 203 -1.86 -18.29 -20.25
CA ALA A 203 -2.03 -17.68 -21.56
C ALA A 203 -0.79 -17.76 -22.46
N ALA A 204 0.41 -17.93 -21.88
CA ALA A 204 1.64 -18.06 -22.65
C ALA A 204 1.67 -19.28 -23.61
N PHE A 205 0.78 -20.25 -23.42
CA PHE A 205 0.62 -21.41 -24.29
C PHE A 205 -0.38 -21.19 -25.43
N ASP A 206 -1.14 -20.09 -25.41
CA ASP A 206 -2.10 -19.71 -26.43
C ASP A 206 -1.85 -18.25 -26.84
N LYS A 207 -1.20 -18.06 -27.99
CA LYS A 207 -0.82 -16.73 -28.49
C LYS A 207 -2.00 -15.87 -28.91
N ASP A 208 -3.17 -16.47 -29.13
CA ASP A 208 -4.40 -15.79 -29.54
C ASP A 208 -5.31 -15.49 -28.34
N SER A 209 -4.88 -15.85 -27.12
CA SER A 209 -5.65 -15.56 -25.90
C SER A 209 -5.69 -14.06 -25.62
N ASP A 210 -6.89 -13.49 -25.66
CA ASP A 210 -7.18 -12.18 -25.10
C ASP A 210 -7.42 -12.35 -23.59
N ILE A 211 -6.48 -11.86 -22.78
CA ILE A 211 -6.52 -12.01 -21.31
C ILE A 211 -6.85 -10.69 -20.58
N GLY A 212 -7.01 -9.61 -21.32
CA GLY A 212 -7.43 -8.32 -20.76
C GLY A 212 -8.87 -8.38 -20.28
N ILE A 213 -9.18 -7.70 -19.16
CA ILE A 213 -10.58 -7.47 -18.80
C ILE A 213 -11.15 -6.37 -19.69
N GLU A 214 -12.36 -6.55 -20.16
CA GLU A 214 -13.05 -5.52 -20.94
C GLU A 214 -13.38 -4.31 -20.06
N GLU A 215 -13.26 -3.11 -20.63
CA GLU A 215 -13.45 -1.85 -19.91
C GLU A 215 -14.83 -1.76 -19.23
N TYR A 216 -15.89 -2.19 -19.91
CA TYR A 216 -17.23 -2.19 -19.33
C TYR A 216 -17.37 -3.12 -18.12
N LEU A 217 -16.63 -4.23 -18.09
CA LEU A 217 -16.65 -5.19 -17.00
C LEU A 217 -15.81 -4.68 -15.81
N LEU A 218 -14.65 -4.10 -16.09
CA LEU A 218 -13.81 -3.42 -15.09
C LEU A 218 -14.60 -2.31 -14.40
N GLU A 219 -15.20 -1.42 -15.18
CA GLU A 219 -16.01 -0.30 -14.67
C GLU A 219 -17.19 -0.80 -13.84
N LYS A 220 -17.92 -1.81 -14.31
CA LYS A 220 -19.04 -2.41 -13.58
C LYS A 220 -18.64 -2.91 -12.19
N HIS A 221 -17.51 -3.63 -12.10
CA HIS A 221 -17.03 -4.20 -10.85
C HIS A 221 -16.47 -3.14 -9.90
N TYR A 222 -15.75 -2.17 -10.44
CA TYR A 222 -15.25 -1.06 -9.64
C TYR A 222 -16.40 -0.25 -9.04
N GLN A 223 -17.37 0.16 -9.85
CA GLN A 223 -18.48 1.00 -9.43
C GLN A 223 -19.43 0.32 -8.42
N ARG A 224 -19.60 -1.00 -8.49
CA ARG A 224 -20.47 -1.70 -7.51
C ARG A 224 -19.94 -1.65 -6.08
N LYS A 225 -18.62 -1.43 -5.89
CA LYS A 225 -17.96 -1.33 -4.59
C LYS A 225 -17.63 0.11 -4.19
N HIS A 226 -17.21 0.94 -5.14
CA HIS A 226 -16.62 2.24 -4.90
C HIS A 226 -17.44 3.40 -5.46
N GLY A 227 -18.43 3.13 -6.30
CA GLY A 227 -19.26 4.14 -6.94
C GLY A 227 -20.27 4.78 -6.01
N LYS A 228 -20.87 5.90 -6.48
CA LYS A 228 -21.93 6.60 -5.72
C LYS A 228 -23.14 5.73 -5.38
N ASN A 229 -23.42 4.72 -6.19
CA ASN A 229 -24.53 3.77 -6.02
C ASN A 229 -23.97 2.36 -5.72
N ALA A 230 -22.90 2.27 -4.92
CA ALA A 230 -22.33 1.00 -4.53
C ALA A 230 -23.40 0.13 -3.83
N TYR A 231 -23.44 -1.15 -4.19
CA TYR A 231 -24.45 -2.10 -3.65
C TYR A 231 -23.81 -3.41 -3.19
N TYR A 232 -22.47 -3.52 -3.26
CA TYR A 232 -21.76 -4.71 -2.78
C TYR A 232 -21.54 -4.61 -1.27
N GLY A 233 -21.89 -5.67 -0.56
CA GLY A 233 -21.80 -5.75 0.90
C GLY A 233 -23.15 -5.55 1.58
N GLN A 234 -23.11 -5.44 2.89
CA GLN A 234 -24.30 -5.12 3.70
C GLN A 234 -24.42 -3.61 3.84
N SER A 235 -25.63 -3.07 3.79
CA SER A 235 -25.87 -1.68 4.20
C SER A 235 -25.54 -1.56 5.68
N GLU A 236 -24.75 -0.56 6.06
CA GLU A 236 -24.65 -0.20 7.47
C GLU A 236 -26.07 0.14 7.94
N GLU A 237 -26.67 -0.73 8.76
CA GLU A 237 -27.92 -0.40 9.44
C GLU A 237 -27.60 0.76 10.40
N ASN A 238 -28.30 1.89 10.18
CA ASN A 238 -28.26 3.09 11.01
C ASN A 238 -28.72 2.81 12.45
#